data_2209e2b40edb5c03dfdcaa61e64d90bc
#
_entry.id   2209e2b40edb5c03dfdcaa61e64d90bc
#
_cell.length_a   1.000
_cell.length_b   1.000
_cell.length_c   1.000
_cell.angle_alpha   90.00
_cell.angle_beta   90.00
_cell.angle_gamma   90.00
#
_symmetry.space_group_name_H-M   'P 1'
#
loop_
_entity.id
_entity.type
_entity.pdbx_description
1 polymer ?
#
loop_
_entity_poly.entity_id
_entity_poly.type
_entity_poly.pdbx_seq_one_letter_code
_entity_poly.pdbx_strand_id
1 'polypeptide(L)'
;MTAAAIEALGEPGVLVHGVNTRPGKPTILGVCDGKAVIGLPGNPVSALVNGYVFVAPLIRCLLGQDAAELRPSVSAKLTVNIPSQAGREDWIPIKLKQDSDSFLAEPIFGKSNLIFTLVAADGLLKIAPDATGLSAGEIVEVIFL
;
A
#
# COMPACT_ATOMS: atom_id res chain seq x y z
N MET A 1 -1.54 -22.52 -4.08
CA MET A 1 -2.49 -22.92 -3.02
C MET A 1 -3.63 -21.87 -2.88
N THR A 2 -3.36 -20.60 -2.58
CA THR A 2 -4.41 -19.59 -2.33
C THR A 2 -5.35 -19.37 -3.52
N ALA A 3 -4.83 -19.24 -4.75
CA ALA A 3 -5.65 -19.06 -5.95
C ALA A 3 -6.63 -20.24 -6.15
N ALA A 4 -6.14 -21.48 -6.11
CA ALA A 4 -7.00 -22.65 -6.23
C ALA A 4 -8.06 -22.76 -5.11
N ALA A 5 -7.74 -22.29 -3.91
CA ALA A 5 -8.72 -22.21 -2.83
C ALA A 5 -9.83 -21.18 -3.13
N ILE A 6 -9.47 -20.02 -3.71
CA ILE A 6 -10.43 -18.99 -4.11
C ILE A 6 -11.33 -19.50 -5.24
N GLU A 7 -10.77 -20.17 -6.25
CA GLU A 7 -11.53 -20.74 -7.35
C GLU A 7 -12.54 -21.81 -6.89
N ALA A 8 -12.21 -22.55 -5.82
CA ALA A 8 -13.10 -23.53 -5.24
C ALA A 8 -14.25 -22.92 -4.38
N LEU A 9 -14.22 -21.62 -4.11
CA LEU A 9 -15.25 -20.94 -3.30
C LEU A 9 -16.47 -20.48 -4.11
N GLY A 10 -16.40 -20.45 -5.44
CA GLY A 10 -17.52 -20.02 -6.31
C GLY A 10 -17.07 -19.26 -7.55
N GLU A 11 -18.04 -18.91 -8.37
CA GLU A 11 -17.82 -18.22 -9.65
C GLU A 11 -17.91 -16.69 -9.51
N PRO A 12 -17.18 -15.89 -10.34
CA PRO A 12 -16.18 -16.28 -11.35
C PRO A 12 -14.81 -16.66 -10.77
N GLY A 13 -14.60 -16.60 -9.44
CA GLY A 13 -13.35 -16.96 -8.80
C GLY A 13 -12.30 -15.86 -8.85
N VAL A 14 -11.07 -16.19 -9.24
CA VAL A 14 -9.94 -15.27 -9.33
C VAL A 14 -10.07 -14.33 -10.53
N LEU A 15 -10.07 -13.02 -10.27
CA LEU A 15 -10.08 -11.98 -11.30
C LEU A 15 -8.67 -11.45 -11.60
N VAL A 16 -7.85 -11.28 -10.58
CA VAL A 16 -6.47 -10.78 -10.69
C VAL A 16 -5.56 -11.65 -9.82
N HIS A 17 -4.50 -12.18 -10.42
CA HIS A 17 -3.49 -12.96 -9.72
C HIS A 17 -2.15 -12.24 -9.76
N GLY A 18 -1.85 -11.51 -8.71
CA GLY A 18 -0.71 -10.63 -8.61
C GLY A 18 -0.97 -9.21 -9.06
N VAL A 19 -0.44 -8.25 -8.31
CA VAL A 19 -0.55 -6.81 -8.54
C VAL A 19 0.84 -6.19 -8.66
N ASN A 20 0.98 -5.15 -9.47
CA ASN A 20 2.27 -4.47 -9.64
C ASN A 20 2.53 -3.47 -8.52
N THR A 21 2.55 -3.96 -7.28
CA THR A 21 2.88 -3.17 -6.09
C THR A 21 4.05 -3.76 -5.30
N ARG A 22 4.79 -2.92 -4.62
CA ARG A 22 5.78 -3.30 -3.63
C ARG A 22 5.57 -2.51 -2.32
N PRO A 23 5.42 -3.20 -1.19
CA PRO A 23 5.34 -4.65 -1.03
C PRO A 23 3.98 -5.19 -1.48
N GLY A 24 3.88 -6.50 -1.77
CA GLY A 24 2.59 -7.16 -1.92
C GLY A 24 2.23 -7.71 -3.29
N LYS A 25 3.21 -7.86 -4.20
CA LYS A 25 3.00 -8.43 -5.54
C LYS A 25 2.09 -9.68 -5.59
N PRO A 26 2.16 -10.68 -4.67
CA PRO A 26 1.34 -11.88 -4.74
C PRO A 26 -0.10 -11.71 -4.25
N THR A 27 -0.62 -10.49 -4.11
CA THR A 27 -2.02 -10.22 -3.77
C THR A 27 -2.95 -10.77 -4.87
N ILE A 28 -4.04 -11.43 -4.46
CA ILE A 28 -5.05 -11.99 -5.35
C ILE A 28 -6.37 -11.27 -5.08
N LEU A 29 -7.07 -10.87 -6.14
CA LEU A 29 -8.40 -10.29 -6.06
C LEU A 29 -9.38 -11.23 -6.77
N GLY A 30 -10.52 -11.51 -6.16
CA GLY A 30 -11.53 -12.39 -6.70
C GLY A 30 -12.94 -12.03 -6.28
N VAL A 31 -13.90 -12.67 -6.93
CA VAL A 31 -15.31 -12.63 -6.57
C VAL A 31 -15.81 -14.07 -6.61
N CYS A 32 -16.47 -14.52 -5.54
CA CYS A 32 -17.04 -15.85 -5.44
C CYS A 32 -18.50 -15.73 -5.05
N ASP A 33 -19.41 -16.09 -5.94
CA ASP A 33 -20.86 -16.02 -5.76
C ASP A 33 -21.33 -14.66 -5.24
N GLY A 34 -20.84 -13.58 -5.91
CA GLY A 34 -21.19 -12.20 -5.58
C GLY A 34 -20.47 -11.63 -4.34
N LYS A 35 -19.56 -12.37 -3.73
CA LYS A 35 -18.78 -11.92 -2.56
C LYS A 35 -17.35 -11.61 -2.95
N ALA A 36 -16.84 -10.45 -2.51
CA ALA A 36 -15.44 -10.10 -2.73
C ALA A 36 -14.51 -10.98 -1.89
N VAL A 37 -13.46 -11.49 -2.51
CA VAL A 37 -12.43 -12.32 -1.86
C VAL A 37 -11.06 -11.75 -2.17
N ILE A 38 -10.23 -11.54 -1.14
CA ILE A 38 -8.87 -11.03 -1.30
C ILE A 38 -7.89 -12.01 -0.67
N GLY A 39 -6.93 -12.50 -1.46
CA GLY A 39 -5.78 -13.26 -1.00
C GLY A 39 -4.62 -12.32 -0.68
N LEU A 40 -4.38 -12.06 0.61
CA LEU A 40 -3.27 -11.22 1.03
C LEU A 40 -1.94 -11.99 1.06
N PRO A 41 -0.80 -11.31 0.86
CA PRO A 41 0.53 -11.91 1.01
C PRO A 41 0.75 -12.48 2.41
N GLY A 42 1.48 -13.58 2.55
CA GLY A 42 1.85 -14.15 3.85
C GLY A 42 2.86 -13.34 4.64
N ASN A 43 3.50 -12.37 4.03
CA ASN A 43 4.43 -11.46 4.68
C ASN A 43 3.66 -10.36 5.44
N PRO A 44 3.87 -10.18 6.77
CA PRO A 44 3.05 -9.29 7.60
C PRO A 44 2.96 -7.84 7.10
N VAL A 45 4.10 -7.22 6.77
CA VAL A 45 4.12 -5.83 6.27
C VAL A 45 3.39 -5.73 4.93
N SER A 46 3.60 -6.71 4.05
CA SER A 46 2.91 -6.75 2.76
C SER A 46 1.41 -6.91 2.93
N ALA A 47 0.97 -7.77 3.85
CA ALA A 47 -0.45 -7.97 4.14
C ALA A 47 -1.10 -6.70 4.69
N LEU A 48 -0.46 -6.00 5.63
CA LEU A 48 -0.97 -4.76 6.18
C LEU A 48 -1.02 -3.63 5.15
N VAL A 49 0.06 -3.40 4.38
CA VAL A 49 0.06 -2.38 3.33
C VAL A 49 -1.04 -2.67 2.30
N ASN A 50 -1.19 -3.92 1.85
CA ASN A 50 -2.26 -4.26 0.90
C ASN A 50 -3.65 -4.25 1.55
N GLY A 51 -3.75 -4.47 2.85
CA GLY A 51 -4.96 -4.21 3.62
C GLY A 51 -5.41 -2.75 3.51
N TYR A 52 -4.48 -1.81 3.68
CA TYR A 52 -4.75 -0.39 3.49
C TYR A 52 -5.05 -0.02 2.04
N VAL A 53 -4.33 -0.62 1.07
CA VAL A 53 -4.44 -0.25 -0.35
C VAL A 53 -5.68 -0.84 -1.00
N PHE A 54 -6.07 -2.08 -0.68
CA PHE A 54 -7.16 -2.80 -1.35
C PHE A 54 -8.35 -3.10 -0.43
N VAL A 55 -8.11 -3.60 0.80
CA VAL A 55 -9.20 -4.07 1.67
C VAL A 55 -9.99 -2.89 2.25
N ALA A 56 -9.32 -1.88 2.78
CA ALA A 56 -10.00 -0.74 3.36
C ALA A 56 -10.87 0.04 2.34
N PRO A 57 -10.42 0.36 1.12
CA PRO A 57 -11.27 0.94 0.09
C PRO A 57 -12.45 0.05 -0.31
N LEU A 58 -12.23 -1.26 -0.42
CA LEU A 58 -13.31 -2.21 -0.72
C LEU A 58 -14.39 -2.19 0.37
N ILE A 59 -13.99 -2.22 1.64
CA ILE A 59 -14.96 -2.14 2.76
C ILE A 59 -15.77 -0.84 2.69
N ARG A 60 -15.13 0.31 2.44
CA ARG A 60 -15.82 1.59 2.27
C ARG A 60 -16.83 1.54 1.13
N CYS A 61 -16.43 0.99 -0.01
CA CYS A 61 -17.31 0.82 -1.16
C CYS A 61 -18.54 -0.05 -0.83
N LEU A 62 -18.33 -1.17 -0.10
CA LEU A 62 -19.41 -2.04 0.35
C LEU A 62 -20.36 -1.37 1.36
N LEU A 63 -19.87 -0.36 2.09
CA LEU A 63 -20.66 0.47 3.00
C LEU A 63 -21.37 1.65 2.29
N GLY A 64 -21.26 1.74 0.95
CA GLY A 64 -21.87 2.82 0.16
C GLY A 64 -21.11 4.15 0.24
N GLN A 65 -19.88 4.15 0.73
CA GLN A 65 -19.01 5.33 0.74
C GLN A 65 -18.28 5.45 -0.60
N ASP A 66 -17.90 6.67 -0.98
CA ASP A 66 -17.08 6.88 -2.16
C ASP A 66 -15.67 6.30 -1.93
N ALA A 67 -15.24 5.35 -2.78
CA ALA A 67 -13.91 4.78 -2.71
C ALA A 67 -12.81 5.81 -3.04
N ALA A 68 -13.17 6.90 -3.73
CA ALA A 68 -12.30 8.02 -4.05
C ALA A 68 -12.19 9.05 -2.92
N GLU A 69 -12.92 8.86 -1.80
CA GLU A 69 -12.82 9.76 -0.67
C GLU A 69 -11.38 9.82 -0.17
N LEU A 70 -10.83 11.02 -0.22
CA LEU A 70 -9.42 11.29 0.04
C LEU A 70 -9.02 10.73 1.41
N ARG A 71 -8.02 9.88 1.42
CA ARG A 71 -7.38 9.47 2.67
C ARG A 71 -6.69 10.68 3.26
N PRO A 72 -6.78 10.88 4.58
CA PRO A 72 -6.05 11.97 5.21
C PRO A 72 -4.57 11.87 4.86
N SER A 73 -4.01 12.99 4.41
CA SER A 73 -2.61 13.06 4.01
C SER A 73 -1.99 14.39 4.42
N VAL A 74 -0.68 14.45 4.40
CA VAL A 74 0.09 15.66 4.69
C VAL A 74 1.24 15.80 3.70
N SER A 75 1.50 17.03 3.28
CA SER A 75 2.70 17.37 2.49
C SER A 75 3.92 17.41 3.42
N ALA A 76 4.99 16.72 3.03
CA ALA A 76 6.23 16.66 3.78
C ALA A 76 7.44 16.68 2.85
N LYS A 77 8.57 17.23 3.32
CA LYS A 77 9.82 17.27 2.57
C LYS A 77 10.61 15.98 2.78
N LEU A 78 10.93 15.29 1.70
CA LEU A 78 11.68 14.04 1.75
C LEU A 78 13.12 14.28 2.24
N THR A 79 13.57 13.47 3.21
CA THR A 79 14.89 13.65 3.83
C THR A 79 16.03 13.01 3.06
N VAL A 80 15.78 11.92 2.32
CA VAL A 80 16.79 11.15 1.58
C VAL A 80 16.23 10.69 0.24
N ASN A 81 17.12 10.35 -0.71
CA ASN A 81 16.72 9.77 -1.98
C ASN A 81 16.10 8.38 -1.77
N ILE A 82 14.99 8.09 -2.46
CA ILE A 82 14.37 6.78 -2.49
C ILE A 82 14.44 6.24 -3.91
N PRO A 83 15.23 5.19 -4.18
CA PRO A 83 15.21 4.54 -5.49
C PRO A 83 13.95 3.69 -5.64
N SER A 84 13.38 3.70 -6.83
CA SER A 84 12.27 2.81 -7.23
C SER A 84 12.56 2.21 -8.60
N GLN A 85 11.68 1.35 -9.05
CA GLN A 85 11.77 0.69 -10.35
C GLN A 85 10.48 0.95 -11.13
N ALA A 86 10.60 1.52 -12.31
CA ALA A 86 9.46 1.73 -13.20
C ALA A 86 8.71 0.40 -13.49
N GLY A 87 7.42 0.51 -13.71
CA GLY A 87 6.51 -0.61 -13.97
C GLY A 87 5.81 -1.17 -12.73
N ARG A 88 6.05 -0.62 -11.55
CA ARG A 88 5.34 -0.98 -10.32
C ARG A 88 5.14 0.23 -9.41
N GLU A 89 4.13 0.17 -8.58
CA GLU A 89 3.85 1.15 -7.54
C GLU A 89 4.55 0.74 -6.23
N ASP A 90 5.37 1.63 -5.66
CA ASP A 90 6.05 1.36 -4.39
C ASP A 90 5.37 2.12 -3.24
N TRP A 91 5.12 1.42 -2.14
CA TRP A 91 4.56 1.96 -0.90
C TRP A 91 5.60 1.92 0.21
N ILE A 92 6.07 3.08 0.63
CA ILE A 92 7.19 3.24 1.56
C ILE A 92 6.67 3.74 2.90
N PRO A 93 6.92 3.02 4.01
CA PRO A 93 6.62 3.52 5.35
C PRO A 93 7.43 4.76 5.67
N ILE A 94 6.76 5.79 6.18
CA ILE A 94 7.33 7.09 6.51
C ILE A 94 7.14 7.41 7.98
N LYS A 95 8.20 7.90 8.61
CA LYS A 95 8.15 8.62 9.88
C LYS A 95 8.08 10.11 9.59
N LEU A 96 7.09 10.79 10.14
CA LEU A 96 6.97 12.24 10.06
C LEU A 96 7.73 12.89 11.22
N LYS A 97 8.52 13.90 10.91
CA LYS A 97 9.17 14.77 11.91
C LYS A 97 8.73 16.19 11.69
N GLN A 98 8.35 16.87 12.74
CA GLN A 98 8.02 18.30 12.65
C GLN A 98 9.30 19.12 12.47
N ASP A 99 9.27 20.05 11.54
CA ASP A 99 10.34 21.00 11.26
C ASP A 99 9.73 22.41 11.14
N SER A 100 9.76 23.16 12.23
CA SER A 100 9.09 24.45 12.36
C SER A 100 7.61 24.37 11.95
N ASP A 101 7.21 24.96 10.83
CA ASP A 101 5.84 24.97 10.29
C ASP A 101 5.58 23.89 9.23
N SER A 102 6.53 22.97 9.02
CA SER A 102 6.46 21.92 7.99
C SER A 102 6.75 20.54 8.56
N PHE A 103 6.61 19.50 7.71
CA PHE A 103 6.98 18.14 8.05
C PHE A 103 8.14 17.65 7.18
N LEU A 104 9.00 16.85 7.80
CA LEU A 104 10.00 16.04 7.12
C LEU A 104 9.49 14.60 7.01
N ALA A 105 9.62 14.02 5.81
CA ALA A 105 9.31 12.62 5.53
C ALA A 105 10.61 11.79 5.60
N GLU A 106 10.75 11.01 6.65
CA GLU A 106 11.90 10.11 6.83
C GLU A 106 11.48 8.68 6.48
N PRO A 107 12.01 8.09 5.39
CA PRO A 107 11.68 6.73 5.01
C PRO A 107 12.20 5.72 6.03
N ILE A 108 11.34 4.76 6.40
CA ILE A 108 11.74 3.64 7.25
C ILE A 108 12.10 2.48 6.36
N PHE A 109 13.41 2.23 6.20
CA PHE A 109 13.90 1.09 5.45
C PHE A 109 13.95 -0.16 6.33
N GLY A 110 13.42 -1.26 5.82
CA GLY A 110 13.44 -2.53 6.54
C GLY A 110 13.02 -3.69 5.65
N LYS A 111 13.28 -4.91 6.12
CA LYS A 111 12.79 -6.11 5.45
C LYS A 111 11.28 -6.21 5.70
N SER A 112 10.53 -6.59 4.68
CA SER A 112 9.05 -6.70 4.72
C SER A 112 8.50 -7.74 5.72
N ASN A 113 9.35 -8.53 6.35
CA ASN A 113 8.98 -9.45 7.43
C ASN A 113 9.07 -8.81 8.84
N LEU A 114 9.55 -7.57 8.94
CA LEU A 114 9.70 -6.87 10.22
C LEU A 114 8.51 -5.92 10.42
N ILE A 115 7.47 -6.38 11.11
CA ILE A 115 6.26 -5.60 11.39
C ILE A 115 6.55 -4.28 12.11
N PHE A 116 7.60 -4.23 12.92
CA PHE A 116 8.03 -3.02 13.63
C PHE A 116 8.35 -1.84 12.72
N THR A 117 8.72 -2.06 11.44
CA THR A 117 8.92 -0.98 10.48
C THR A 117 7.61 -0.24 10.18
N LEU A 118 6.49 -0.95 10.17
CA LEU A 118 5.18 -0.35 9.95
C LEU A 118 4.60 0.25 11.24
N VAL A 119 4.84 -0.40 12.39
CA VAL A 119 4.43 0.14 13.70
C VAL A 119 5.10 1.48 14.01
N ALA A 120 6.33 1.68 13.55
CA ALA A 120 7.06 2.93 13.71
C ALA A 120 6.67 4.02 12.69
N ALA A 121 5.91 3.67 11.65
CA ALA A 121 5.50 4.60 10.61
C ALA A 121 4.26 5.40 11.03
N ASP A 122 4.21 6.67 10.63
CA ASP A 122 3.04 7.53 10.78
C ASP A 122 2.16 7.48 9.53
N GLY A 123 2.74 7.08 8.39
CA GLY A 123 2.04 7.01 7.11
C GLY A 123 2.80 6.25 6.03
N LEU A 124 2.21 6.24 4.86
CA LEU A 124 2.76 5.63 3.64
C LEU A 124 2.97 6.68 2.57
N LEU A 125 4.13 6.65 1.93
CA LEU A 125 4.45 7.39 0.72
C LEU A 125 4.26 6.47 -0.48
N LYS A 126 3.47 6.92 -1.45
CA LYS A 126 3.27 6.24 -2.72
C LYS A 126 4.26 6.77 -3.77
N ILE A 127 4.99 5.89 -4.42
CA ILE A 127 5.79 6.20 -5.60
C ILE A 127 5.05 5.63 -6.82
N ALA A 128 4.76 6.49 -7.77
CA ALA A 128 4.02 6.14 -8.98
C ALA A 128 4.79 5.12 -9.86
N PRO A 129 4.08 4.30 -10.65
CA PRO A 129 4.71 3.22 -11.44
C PRO A 129 5.55 3.72 -12.61
N ASP A 130 5.44 4.98 -13.01
CA ASP A 130 6.25 5.64 -14.04
C ASP A 130 7.51 6.31 -13.49
N ALA A 131 7.64 6.40 -12.16
CA ALA A 131 8.81 7.00 -11.51
C ALA A 131 9.90 5.96 -11.23
N THR A 132 11.16 6.40 -11.35
CA THR A 132 12.34 5.59 -11.00
C THR A 132 12.86 5.87 -9.60
N GLY A 133 12.19 6.74 -8.86
CA GLY A 133 12.52 7.13 -7.49
C GLY A 133 12.08 8.55 -7.20
N LEU A 134 12.43 9.02 -6.01
CA LEU A 134 12.20 10.38 -5.53
C LEU A 134 13.49 10.93 -4.94
N SER A 135 13.72 12.24 -5.10
CA SER A 135 14.94 12.91 -4.63
C SER A 135 14.76 13.51 -3.25
N ALA A 136 15.83 13.52 -2.46
CA ALA A 136 15.84 14.29 -1.22
C ALA A 136 15.50 15.75 -1.50
N GLY A 137 14.68 16.34 -0.63
CA GLY A 137 14.19 17.70 -0.76
C GLY A 137 12.90 17.86 -1.56
N GLU A 138 12.43 16.84 -2.29
CA GLU A 138 11.12 16.86 -2.93
C GLU A 138 9.99 16.94 -1.89
N ILE A 139 8.92 17.66 -2.25
CA ILE A 139 7.69 17.68 -1.47
C ILE A 139 6.85 16.47 -1.89
N VAL A 140 6.54 15.64 -0.94
CA VAL A 140 5.81 14.38 -1.13
C VAL A 140 4.54 14.37 -0.28
N GLU A 141 3.54 13.61 -0.74
CA GLU A 141 2.31 13.38 0.01
C GLU A 141 2.43 12.10 0.83
N VAL A 142 2.28 12.23 2.14
CA VAL A 142 2.28 11.11 3.08
C VAL A 142 0.84 10.83 3.53
N ILE A 143 0.33 9.65 3.20
CA ILE A 143 -1.01 9.19 3.55
C ILE A 143 -0.93 8.55 4.93
N PHE A 144 -1.74 9.01 5.89
CA PHE A 144 -1.77 8.46 7.25
C PHE A 144 -2.25 6.99 7.28
N LEU A 145 -1.68 6.23 8.21
CA LEU A 145 -2.05 4.85 8.50
C LEU A 145 -3.25 4.77 9.46
#